data_33890a6e43cf7bd5c63e3e84b1ae08ac
#
_entry.id   33890a6e43cf7bd5c63e3e84b1ae08ac
#
_cell.length_a   1.000
_cell.length_b   1.000
_cell.length_c   1.000
_cell.angle_alpha   90.00
_cell.angle_beta   90.00
_cell.angle_gamma   90.00
#
_symmetry.space_group_name_H-M   'P 1'
#
loop_
_entity.id
_entity.type
_entity.pdbx_description
1 polymer ?
#
loop_
_entity_poly.entity_id
_entity_poly.type
_entity_poly.pdbx_seq_one_letter_code
_entity_poly.pdbx_strand_id
1 'polypeptide(L)'
;ETPHVLTPYKWALYGPFNCETKTDFDQKEFPENETIVAPDSLHWAKGRRNIAQPTWLESENTWIDFARSFRRNFGGNVGTQPVKSSAYALAEIKSDKDKNAIINLGFDDWIKVWVNDELVLTSTHDKGFAVRQIPVTLKKGKNKILIKLSNFDNIEWRCWAFSCRILNQEL
;
A
#
# COMPACT_ATOMS: atom_id res chain seq x y z
N GLU A 1 25.34 -16.06 5.84
CA GLU A 1 24.17 -15.74 6.69
C GLU A 1 22.98 -15.42 5.81
N THR A 2 21.84 -15.98 6.15
CA THR A 2 20.60 -15.71 5.40
C THR A 2 20.19 -14.26 5.66
N PRO A 3 19.92 -13.44 4.65
CA PRO A 3 19.49 -12.07 4.86
C PRO A 3 18.23 -12.06 5.75
N HIS A 4 18.28 -11.32 6.86
CA HIS A 4 17.11 -11.14 7.69
C HIS A 4 16.05 -10.37 6.92
N VAL A 5 14.96 -11.05 6.61
CA VAL A 5 13.81 -10.46 5.91
C VAL A 5 12.88 -9.84 6.94
N LEU A 6 12.74 -8.52 6.89
CA LEU A 6 11.72 -7.80 7.62
C LEU A 6 10.49 -7.69 6.72
N THR A 7 9.53 -8.59 6.88
CA THR A 7 8.31 -8.52 6.08
C THR A 7 7.19 -7.93 6.93
N PRO A 8 6.59 -6.79 6.52
CA PRO A 8 5.42 -6.30 7.20
C PRO A 8 4.25 -7.28 6.95
N TYR A 9 3.69 -7.81 8.01
CA TYR A 9 2.61 -8.80 7.94
C TYR A 9 1.24 -8.23 8.31
N LYS A 10 1.21 -7.05 8.92
CA LYS A 10 -0.01 -6.37 9.34
C LYS A 10 -0.14 -5.03 8.65
N TRP A 11 -1.23 -4.86 7.92
CA TRP A 11 -1.52 -3.67 7.14
C TRP A 11 -2.87 -3.07 7.51
N ALA A 12 -2.94 -1.77 7.67
CA ALA A 12 -4.19 -1.03 7.75
C ALA A 12 -4.59 -0.58 6.33
N LEU A 13 -5.76 -0.99 5.87
CA LEU A 13 -6.25 -0.68 4.53
C LEU A 13 -7.28 0.45 4.58
N TYR A 14 -7.15 1.39 3.66
CA TYR A 14 -7.98 2.58 3.57
C TYR A 14 -8.48 2.78 2.15
N GLY A 15 -9.78 2.89 1.98
CA GLY A 15 -10.40 3.05 0.69
C GLY A 15 -11.64 2.17 0.55
N PRO A 16 -12.07 1.89 -0.68
CA PRO A 16 -11.54 2.42 -1.93
C PRO A 16 -12.02 3.84 -2.22
N PHE A 17 -11.24 4.56 -3.03
CA PHE A 17 -11.55 5.89 -3.55
C PHE A 17 -11.70 5.82 -5.08
N ASN A 18 -12.55 6.65 -5.68
CA ASN A 18 -12.64 6.72 -7.14
C ASN A 18 -11.31 7.19 -7.75
N CYS A 19 -10.87 6.50 -8.80
CA CYS A 19 -9.63 6.82 -9.49
C CYS A 19 -9.80 6.49 -10.98
N GLU A 20 -10.34 7.44 -11.75
CA GLU A 20 -10.58 7.27 -13.18
C GLU A 20 -9.47 7.87 -14.04
N THR A 21 -8.69 8.76 -13.46
CA THR A 21 -7.65 9.50 -14.15
C THR A 21 -6.38 9.58 -13.31
N LYS A 22 -5.27 9.97 -13.95
CA LYS A 22 -4.04 10.29 -13.24
C LYS A 22 -4.24 11.43 -12.23
N THR A 23 -5.06 12.42 -12.57
CA THR A 23 -5.40 13.51 -11.65
C THR A 23 -6.09 13.01 -10.40
N ASP A 24 -6.99 12.04 -10.53
CA ASP A 24 -7.62 11.41 -9.38
C ASP A 24 -6.60 10.63 -8.53
N PHE A 25 -5.66 9.96 -9.18
CA PHE A 25 -4.60 9.24 -8.48
C PHE A 25 -3.64 10.15 -7.72
N ASP A 26 -3.41 11.37 -8.23
CA ASP A 26 -2.58 12.38 -7.59
C ASP A 26 -3.30 13.12 -6.44
N GLN A 27 -4.62 12.97 -6.31
CA GLN A 27 -5.37 13.56 -5.19
C GLN A 27 -5.00 12.88 -3.87
N LYS A 28 -4.80 13.71 -2.85
CA LYS A 28 -4.59 13.24 -1.48
C LYS A 28 -5.94 12.92 -0.85
N GLU A 29 -6.29 11.67 -0.81
CA GLU A 29 -7.51 11.19 -0.13
C GLU A 29 -7.27 10.98 1.37
N PHE A 30 -6.03 11.11 1.79
CA PHE A 30 -5.51 10.74 3.08
C PHE A 30 -4.28 11.63 3.39
N PRO A 31 -3.99 11.98 4.66
CA PRO A 31 -2.80 12.78 4.97
C PRO A 31 -1.51 12.00 4.75
N GLU A 32 -1.08 11.95 3.50
CA GLU A 32 0.06 11.16 3.04
C GLU A 32 1.37 11.54 3.71
N ASN A 33 1.49 12.80 4.14
CA ASN A 33 2.70 13.35 4.76
C ASN A 33 2.51 13.70 6.24
N GLU A 34 1.39 13.34 6.86
CA GLU A 34 1.16 13.59 8.27
C GLU A 34 1.60 12.40 9.12
N THR A 35 2.04 12.67 10.34
CA THR A 35 2.38 11.61 11.28
C THR A 35 1.13 10.85 11.66
N ILE A 36 0.98 9.65 11.12
CA ILE A 36 -0.14 8.78 11.44
C ILE A 36 0.19 8.08 12.77
N VAL A 37 -0.44 8.54 13.84
CA VAL A 37 -0.16 8.02 15.18
C VAL A 37 -0.90 6.71 15.45
N ALA A 38 -2.13 6.59 14.95
CA ALA A 38 -2.91 5.37 15.06
C ALA A 38 -4.02 5.34 13.99
N PRO A 39 -4.45 4.15 13.53
CA PRO A 39 -5.56 4.03 12.59
C PRO A 39 -6.87 4.67 13.10
N ASP A 40 -7.09 4.62 14.38
CA ASP A 40 -8.32 5.12 15.04
C ASP A 40 -8.41 6.65 15.08
N SER A 41 -7.30 7.35 14.87
CA SER A 41 -7.24 8.82 14.88
C SER A 41 -7.32 9.46 13.49
N LEU A 42 -7.49 8.66 12.45
CA LEU A 42 -7.53 9.16 11.09
C LEU A 42 -8.87 9.83 10.78
N HIS A 43 -8.82 11.14 10.68
CA HIS A 43 -9.90 11.92 10.10
C HIS A 43 -9.78 11.86 8.57
N TRP A 44 -10.63 11.06 7.96
CA TRP A 44 -10.73 11.00 6.51
C TRP A 44 -11.13 12.36 5.93
N ALA A 45 -10.32 12.90 5.05
CA ALA A 45 -10.85 13.81 4.07
C ALA A 45 -12.04 13.10 3.44
N LYS A 46 -13.18 13.79 3.26
CA LYS A 46 -14.41 13.20 2.73
C LYS A 46 -14.10 12.49 1.42
N GLY A 47 -13.70 11.23 1.52
CA GLY A 47 -13.48 10.37 0.38
C GLY A 47 -14.78 10.20 -0.40
N ARG A 48 -14.67 9.94 -1.67
CA ARG A 48 -15.83 9.71 -2.54
C ARG A 48 -16.64 8.47 -2.15
N ARG A 49 -16.11 7.66 -1.24
CA ARG A 49 -16.80 6.52 -0.62
C ARG A 49 -16.54 6.57 0.88
N ASN A 50 -17.61 6.62 1.65
CA ASN A 50 -17.58 6.71 3.10
C ASN A 50 -17.09 5.39 3.74
N ILE A 51 -15.81 5.20 3.82
CA ILE A 51 -15.24 4.18 4.72
C ILE A 51 -14.74 4.91 5.96
N ALA A 52 -15.48 4.74 7.03
CA ALA A 52 -15.23 5.48 8.27
C ALA A 52 -14.06 4.91 9.09
N GLN A 53 -13.62 3.68 8.78
CA GLN A 53 -12.63 2.98 9.60
C GLN A 53 -11.67 2.16 8.73
N PRO A 54 -10.38 2.08 9.07
CA PRO A 54 -9.45 1.22 8.38
C PRO A 54 -9.80 -0.25 8.59
N THR A 55 -9.63 -1.04 7.54
CA THR A 55 -9.70 -2.49 7.63
C THR A 55 -8.31 -3.05 7.88
N TRP A 56 -8.14 -3.77 8.97
CA TRP A 56 -6.90 -4.47 9.24
C TRP A 56 -6.84 -5.78 8.46
N LEU A 57 -5.70 -5.99 7.80
CA LEU A 57 -5.34 -7.23 7.14
C LEU A 57 -4.05 -7.76 7.74
N GLU A 58 -4.11 -8.98 8.24
CA GLU A 58 -2.92 -9.76 8.57
C GLU A 58 -2.63 -10.71 7.41
N SER A 59 -1.41 -10.63 6.91
CA SER A 59 -0.95 -11.48 5.83
C SER A 59 0.20 -12.36 6.32
N GLU A 60 0.03 -13.66 6.25
CA GLU A 60 1.09 -14.62 6.56
C GLU A 60 2.20 -14.64 5.49
N ASN A 61 1.96 -13.97 4.38
CA ASN A 61 2.89 -13.86 3.26
C ASN A 61 3.05 -12.38 2.84
N THR A 62 3.82 -12.15 1.81
CA THR A 62 4.10 -10.80 1.31
C THR A 62 2.99 -10.21 0.44
N TRP A 63 1.92 -10.96 0.17
CA TRP A 63 0.88 -10.60 -0.79
C TRP A 63 -0.30 -9.93 -0.11
N ILE A 64 -0.66 -8.73 -0.59
CA ILE A 64 -1.80 -7.95 -0.12
C ILE A 64 -2.77 -7.76 -1.29
N ASP A 65 -3.92 -8.39 -1.20
CA ASP A 65 -4.95 -8.40 -2.23
C ASP A 65 -6.07 -7.41 -1.89
N PHE A 66 -6.02 -6.23 -2.50
CA PHE A 66 -7.06 -5.21 -2.35
C PHE A 66 -8.39 -5.64 -2.97
N ALA A 67 -8.34 -6.33 -4.10
CA ALA A 67 -9.55 -6.79 -4.77
C ALA A 67 -10.37 -7.68 -3.84
N ARG A 68 -9.73 -8.61 -3.17
CA ARG A 68 -10.36 -9.51 -2.21
C ARG A 68 -10.80 -8.79 -0.93
N SER A 69 -9.95 -7.93 -0.39
CA SER A 69 -10.21 -7.23 0.88
C SER A 69 -11.38 -6.26 0.74
N PHE A 70 -11.41 -5.45 -0.29
CA PHE A 70 -12.48 -4.48 -0.49
C PHE A 70 -13.77 -5.09 -1.00
N ARG A 71 -13.73 -6.19 -1.70
CA ARG A 71 -14.94 -6.95 -2.08
C ARG A 71 -15.75 -7.39 -0.87
N ARG A 72 -15.11 -7.92 0.15
CA ARG A 72 -15.76 -8.38 1.38
C ARG A 72 -16.46 -7.26 2.13
N ASN A 73 -15.84 -6.09 2.18
CA ASN A 73 -16.33 -4.94 2.93
C ASN A 73 -17.57 -4.29 2.29
N PHE A 74 -17.82 -4.55 1.00
CA PHE A 74 -18.95 -3.97 0.27
C PHE A 74 -20.13 -4.95 0.08
N GLY A 75 -20.14 -6.11 0.72
CA GLY A 75 -21.23 -7.09 0.60
C GLY A 75 -21.40 -7.62 -0.83
N GLY A 76 -20.41 -7.41 -1.70
CA GLY A 76 -20.45 -7.81 -3.08
C GLY A 76 -20.35 -9.32 -3.27
N ASN A 77 -21.13 -9.85 -4.18
CA ASN A 77 -21.00 -11.23 -4.64
C ASN A 77 -19.62 -11.47 -5.29
N VAL A 78 -19.21 -12.72 -5.34
CA VAL A 78 -18.03 -13.13 -6.08
C VAL A 78 -18.12 -12.59 -7.52
N GLY A 79 -17.25 -11.66 -7.87
CA GLY A 79 -17.26 -11.02 -9.19
C GLY A 79 -17.39 -9.49 -9.20
N THR A 80 -17.84 -8.89 -8.11
CA THR A 80 -17.93 -7.42 -8.00
C THR A 80 -16.80 -6.86 -7.17
N GLN A 81 -15.68 -6.53 -7.80
CA GLN A 81 -14.65 -5.72 -7.13
C GLN A 81 -14.80 -4.25 -7.53
N PRO A 82 -14.40 -3.32 -6.69
CA PRO A 82 -14.29 -1.93 -7.10
C PRO A 82 -13.37 -1.82 -8.32
N VAL A 83 -13.83 -1.14 -9.36
CA VAL A 83 -13.06 -0.80 -10.55
C VAL A 83 -12.77 0.69 -10.56
N LYS A 84 -11.75 1.12 -11.31
CA LYS A 84 -11.35 2.54 -11.35
C LYS A 84 -11.25 3.14 -9.95
N SER A 85 -10.51 2.46 -9.12
CA SER A 85 -10.38 2.79 -7.71
C SER A 85 -8.92 2.85 -7.28
N SER A 86 -8.65 3.61 -6.24
CA SER A 86 -7.40 3.59 -5.50
C SER A 86 -7.65 3.30 -4.03
N ALA A 87 -6.65 2.79 -3.37
CA ALA A 87 -6.68 2.57 -1.94
C ALA A 87 -5.28 2.66 -1.35
N TYR A 88 -5.21 2.78 -0.03
CA TYR A 88 -3.97 2.84 0.71
C TYR A 88 -3.80 1.61 1.58
N ALA A 89 -2.56 1.23 1.78
CA ALA A 89 -2.12 0.28 2.79
C ALA A 89 -1.01 0.89 3.62
N LEU A 90 -1.14 0.84 4.93
CA LEU A 90 -0.17 1.33 5.90
C LEU A 90 0.36 0.18 6.74
N ALA A 91 1.68 0.04 6.80
CA ALA A 91 2.35 -0.87 7.72
C ALA A 91 3.39 -0.14 8.55
N GLU A 92 3.65 -0.68 9.74
CA GLU A 92 4.72 -0.26 10.62
C GLU A 92 5.69 -1.42 10.85
N ILE A 93 6.96 -1.15 10.71
CA ILE A 93 8.03 -2.11 11.02
C ILE A 93 8.99 -1.50 12.04
N LYS A 94 9.66 -2.35 12.81
CA LYS A 94 10.67 -1.91 13.77
C LYS A 94 12.06 -2.29 13.29
N SER A 95 13.00 -1.37 13.41
CA SER A 95 14.43 -1.60 13.20
C SER A 95 15.19 -1.42 14.51
N ASP A 96 16.17 -2.27 14.74
CA ASP A 96 17.05 -2.24 15.92
C ASP A 96 18.07 -1.09 15.87
N LYS A 97 18.40 -0.65 14.65
CA LYS A 97 19.36 0.43 14.37
C LYS A 97 19.02 1.14 13.07
N ASP A 98 19.68 2.27 12.82
CA ASP A 98 19.67 2.88 11.50
C ASP A 98 20.38 1.96 10.53
N LYS A 99 19.75 1.64 9.39
CA LYS A 99 20.32 0.74 8.39
C LYS A 99 19.74 0.96 7.00
N ASN A 100 20.55 0.62 6.00
CA ASN A 100 20.10 0.57 4.63
C ASN A 100 19.33 -0.74 4.38
N ALA A 101 18.27 -0.64 3.61
CA ALA A 101 17.45 -1.76 3.22
C ALA A 101 16.98 -1.60 1.78
N ILE A 102 16.46 -2.67 1.21
CA ILE A 102 15.79 -2.65 -0.09
C ILE A 102 14.36 -3.11 0.11
N ILE A 103 13.40 -2.31 -0.31
CA ILE A 103 12.02 -2.75 -0.49
C ILE A 103 11.94 -3.42 -1.85
N ASN A 104 11.69 -4.73 -1.86
CA ASN A 104 11.37 -5.48 -3.06
C ASN A 104 9.84 -5.51 -3.19
N LEU A 105 9.31 -4.77 -4.16
CA LEU A 105 7.91 -4.46 -4.31
C LEU A 105 7.39 -4.96 -5.66
N GLY A 106 6.37 -5.80 -5.63
CA GLY A 106 5.60 -6.17 -6.80
C GLY A 106 4.21 -5.51 -6.73
N PHE A 107 3.67 -5.04 -7.85
CA PHE A 107 2.40 -4.31 -7.86
C PHE A 107 1.70 -4.33 -9.24
N ASP A 108 0.40 -4.07 -9.20
CA ASP A 108 -0.48 -3.86 -10.34
C ASP A 108 -1.66 -2.98 -9.88
N ASP A 109 -1.92 -1.79 -10.41
CA ASP A 109 -1.36 -1.04 -11.55
C ASP A 109 -0.46 0.13 -11.10
N TRP A 110 -1.03 1.38 -11.02
CA TRP A 110 -0.33 2.60 -10.59
C TRP A 110 -0.07 2.60 -9.10
N ILE A 111 1.13 3.01 -8.72
CA ILE A 111 1.56 2.98 -7.32
C ILE A 111 2.30 4.25 -6.91
N LYS A 112 2.12 4.61 -5.64
CA LYS A 112 2.99 5.53 -4.89
C LYS A 112 3.39 4.86 -3.58
N VAL A 113 4.63 5.04 -3.17
CA VAL A 113 5.17 4.50 -1.93
C VAL A 113 5.89 5.58 -1.15
N TRP A 114 5.55 5.70 0.12
CA TRP A 114 6.24 6.55 1.07
C TRP A 114 6.87 5.69 2.17
N VAL A 115 8.06 6.07 2.57
CA VAL A 115 8.75 5.50 3.74
C VAL A 115 9.07 6.65 4.68
N ASN A 116 8.57 6.58 5.91
CA ASN A 116 8.71 7.66 6.89
C ASN A 116 8.33 9.04 6.33
N ASP A 117 7.22 9.12 5.62
CA ASP A 117 6.65 10.31 4.97
C ASP A 117 7.43 10.83 3.75
N GLU A 118 8.51 10.18 3.35
CA GLU A 118 9.25 10.49 2.13
C GLU A 118 8.72 9.65 0.95
N LEU A 119 8.35 10.30 -0.14
CA LEU A 119 7.93 9.63 -1.39
C LEU A 119 9.14 8.98 -2.06
N VAL A 120 9.19 7.64 -2.07
CA VAL A 120 10.32 6.87 -2.59
C VAL A 120 10.05 6.19 -3.94
N LEU A 121 8.80 6.06 -4.32
CA LEU A 121 8.40 5.53 -5.63
C LEU A 121 7.10 6.16 -6.11
N THR A 122 7.08 6.54 -7.39
CA THR A 122 5.87 6.79 -8.17
C THR A 122 5.96 6.05 -9.49
N SER A 123 4.95 5.27 -9.84
CA SER A 123 4.89 4.57 -11.12
C SER A 123 3.46 4.54 -11.64
N THR A 124 3.32 4.82 -12.94
CA THR A 124 2.06 4.69 -13.69
C THR A 124 2.14 3.51 -14.67
N HIS A 125 2.80 2.44 -14.25
CA HIS A 125 2.85 1.21 -15.04
C HIS A 125 1.47 0.54 -15.04
N ASP A 126 0.93 0.25 -16.21
CA ASP A 126 -0.43 -0.26 -16.42
C ASP A 126 -0.49 -1.50 -17.33
N LYS A 127 0.65 -2.17 -17.52
CA LYS A 127 0.77 -3.34 -18.41
C LYS A 127 1.10 -4.62 -17.65
N GLY A 128 0.25 -4.93 -16.66
CA GLY A 128 0.41 -6.11 -15.84
C GLY A 128 1.36 -5.88 -14.64
N PHE A 129 1.66 -6.95 -13.95
CA PHE A 129 2.42 -6.92 -12.72
C PHE A 129 3.87 -6.46 -12.93
N ALA A 130 4.28 -5.45 -12.19
CA ALA A 130 5.64 -4.91 -12.22
C ALA A 130 6.38 -5.20 -10.91
N VAL A 131 7.72 -5.26 -10.98
CA VAL A 131 8.59 -5.40 -9.81
C VAL A 131 9.57 -4.25 -9.76
N ARG A 132 9.79 -3.69 -8.55
CA ARG A 132 10.78 -2.63 -8.30
C ARG A 132 11.56 -2.95 -7.03
N GLN A 133 12.83 -2.60 -7.06
CA GLN A 133 13.71 -2.60 -5.88
C GLN A 133 13.99 -1.15 -5.50
N ILE A 134 13.61 -0.79 -4.27
CA ILE A 134 13.67 0.59 -3.79
C ILE A 134 14.67 0.64 -2.63
N PRO A 135 15.84 1.26 -2.81
CA PRO A 135 16.77 1.51 -1.71
C PRO A 135 16.14 2.51 -0.72
N VAL A 136 16.16 2.19 0.55
CA VAL A 136 15.63 3.03 1.63
C VAL A 136 16.55 2.98 2.84
N THR A 137 16.47 4.01 3.68
CA THR A 137 17.11 4.02 5.00
C THR A 137 16.03 3.84 6.06
N LEU A 138 16.14 2.76 6.82
CA LEU A 138 15.33 2.54 8.01
C LEU A 138 15.98 3.22 9.21
N LYS A 139 15.16 3.86 10.03
CA LYS A 139 15.60 4.46 11.29
C LYS A 139 15.46 3.48 12.44
N LYS A 140 16.29 3.61 13.45
CA LYS A 140 16.10 2.88 14.71
C LYS A 140 14.71 3.16 15.28
N GLY A 141 14.02 2.10 15.67
CA GLY A 141 12.64 2.18 16.16
C GLY A 141 11.61 1.93 15.07
N LYS A 142 10.52 2.66 15.11
CA LYS A 142 9.37 2.50 14.21
C LYS A 142 9.62 3.17 12.87
N ASN A 143 9.28 2.47 11.79
CA ASN A 143 9.27 2.98 10.43
C ASN A 143 7.90 2.73 9.81
N LYS A 144 7.37 3.71 9.09
CA LYS A 144 6.12 3.62 8.36
C LYS A 144 6.36 3.32 6.88
N ILE A 145 5.55 2.44 6.33
CA ILE A 145 5.46 2.23 4.88
C ILE A 145 4.01 2.48 4.50
N LEU A 146 3.79 3.47 3.64
CA LEU A 146 2.48 3.78 3.08
C LEU A 146 2.51 3.51 1.58
N ILE A 147 1.54 2.74 1.12
CA ILE A 147 1.37 2.42 -0.31
C ILE A 147 0.00 2.91 -0.75
N LYS A 148 -0.05 3.67 -1.84
CA LYS A 148 -1.26 3.96 -2.60
C LYS A 148 -1.22 3.17 -3.89
N LEU A 149 -2.25 2.38 -4.16
CA LEU A 149 -2.35 1.53 -5.33
C LEU A 149 -3.68 1.73 -6.03
N SER A 150 -3.67 1.92 -7.35
CA SER A 150 -4.87 1.95 -8.16
C SER A 150 -5.05 0.67 -8.96
N ASN A 151 -6.29 0.39 -9.35
CA ASN A 151 -6.62 -0.65 -10.34
C ASN A 151 -7.17 -0.04 -11.63
N PHE A 152 -6.63 1.07 -12.04
CA PHE A 152 -7.10 2.05 -13.00
C PHE A 152 -8.06 1.54 -14.10
N ASP A 153 -7.74 0.50 -14.84
CA ASP A 153 -8.60 -0.02 -15.92
C ASP A 153 -8.56 -1.55 -16.05
N ASN A 154 -8.19 -2.26 -15.00
CA ASN A 154 -8.01 -3.69 -15.07
C ASN A 154 -9.33 -4.46 -14.95
N ILE A 155 -10.16 -4.38 -15.98
CA ILE A 155 -11.42 -5.11 -16.06
C ILE A 155 -11.20 -6.60 -16.34
N GLU A 156 -10.17 -6.94 -17.12
CA GLU A 156 -9.98 -8.30 -17.61
C GLU A 156 -9.38 -9.26 -16.59
N TRP A 157 -8.33 -8.85 -15.91
CA TRP A 157 -7.57 -9.73 -15.00
C TRP A 157 -7.88 -9.54 -13.52
N ARG A 158 -8.55 -8.44 -13.17
CA ARG A 158 -9.00 -8.13 -11.81
C ARG A 158 -7.92 -8.26 -10.73
N CYS A 159 -6.67 -8.07 -11.12
CA CYS A 159 -5.58 -8.00 -10.18
C CYS A 159 -5.53 -6.58 -9.58
N TRP A 160 -5.59 -6.48 -8.28
CA TRP A 160 -5.40 -5.24 -7.55
C TRP A 160 -4.70 -5.59 -6.26
N ALA A 161 -3.40 -5.74 -6.38
CA ALA A 161 -2.60 -6.33 -5.32
C ALA A 161 -1.15 -5.85 -5.38
N PHE A 162 -0.46 -5.98 -4.28
CA PHE A 162 0.98 -5.79 -4.20
C PHE A 162 1.63 -6.86 -3.33
N SER A 163 2.92 -7.05 -3.51
CA SER A 163 3.79 -7.80 -2.61
C SER A 163 4.88 -6.90 -2.09
N CYS A 164 5.23 -7.03 -0.81
CA CYS A 164 6.25 -6.19 -0.19
C CYS A 164 7.17 -7.04 0.68
N ARG A 165 8.45 -7.03 0.36
CA ARG A 165 9.53 -7.60 1.18
C ARG A 165 10.55 -6.54 1.47
N ILE A 166 11.12 -6.56 2.67
CA ILE A 166 12.21 -5.68 3.05
C ILE A 166 13.43 -6.55 3.33
N LEU A 167 14.46 -6.33 2.53
CA LEU A 167 15.72 -7.02 2.62
C LEU A 167 16.75 -6.10 3.29
N ASN A 168 17.43 -6.59 4.33
CA ASN A 168 18.56 -5.88 4.88
C ASN A 168 19.69 -5.87 3.84
N GLN A 169 20.25 -4.71 3.54
CA GLN A 169 21.55 -4.61 2.94
C GLN A 169 22.58 -4.69 4.10
N GLU A 170 23.19 -5.83 4.26
CA GLU A 170 24.45 -5.89 4.99
C GLU A 170 25.55 -5.43 4.04
N LEU A 171 26.26 -4.38 4.45
CA LEU A 171 27.49 -3.95 3.80
C LEU A 171 28.62 -4.92 4.17
#